data_77bdb8d704d05799a8c65b5081f1dfec
#
_entry.id   77bdb8d704d05799a8c65b5081f1dfec
#
_cell.length_a   1.000
_cell.length_b   1.000
_cell.length_c   1.000
_cell.angle_alpha   90.00
_cell.angle_beta   90.00
_cell.angle_gamma   90.00
#
_symmetry.space_group_name_H-M   'P 1'
#
loop_
_entity.id
_entity.type
_entity.pdbx_description
1 polymer ?
#
loop_
_entity_poly.entity_id
_entity_poly.type
_entity_poly.pdbx_seq_one_letter_code
_entity_poly.pdbx_strand_id
1 'polypeptide(L)'
;MIYWAQLLHFYQPPTQVPSVLKRICDESYRPLLKVFEEYHDARLTVNFNGVLTDMLMDCGHEDIVEGYRNLAGRGQIEFTGTGKYHPILPLIPREEVKRQIDLNIQTNRRFFGKSYAPQGFFPPEMCYSRDILLPIIKSGCRWIILSGIACPAEWPLDIIYKTESDGQEITVFFRDDVLSNRISFQELNAGQFIAHLNDWQGKRENIYVVTAMDAETYGHHIQGWERTFLAKVYEELQQPAHPLEEVKQAKVLAEQHATLLTNNEVATKIHMVTISQLLDLFPRGQTIEPRPSSWSTTADDIKAGNYYPLWQDKKNEVHRLQWEHLSICIEMAKEALECA
;
A
#
# COMPACT_ATOMS: atom_id res chain seq x y z
N MET A 1 18.56 10.55 -5.44
CA MET A 1 17.14 10.94 -5.21
C MET A 1 16.42 9.85 -4.44
N ILE A 2 15.39 10.19 -3.69
CA ILE A 2 14.57 9.22 -2.96
C ILE A 2 13.17 9.23 -3.58
N TYR A 3 12.63 8.07 -3.87
CA TYR A 3 11.27 7.89 -4.38
C TYR A 3 10.41 7.23 -3.31
N TRP A 4 9.51 8.01 -2.71
CA TRP A 4 8.59 7.51 -1.70
C TRP A 4 7.26 7.15 -2.35
N ALA A 5 6.92 5.87 -2.30
CA ALA A 5 5.63 5.33 -2.75
C ALA A 5 4.80 4.95 -1.53
N GLN A 6 3.73 5.69 -1.28
CA GLN A 6 2.78 5.43 -0.20
C GLN A 6 1.60 4.63 -0.72
N LEU A 7 1.19 3.58 0.03
CA LEU A 7 -0.06 2.88 -0.19
C LEU A 7 -0.98 3.03 1.02
N LEU A 8 -2.23 3.40 0.77
CA LEU A 8 -3.29 3.42 1.78
C LEU A 8 -4.34 2.35 1.48
N HIS A 9 -4.61 1.53 2.49
CA HIS A 9 -5.60 0.48 2.46
C HIS A 9 -6.91 0.94 3.09
N PHE A 10 -7.99 0.87 2.30
CA PHE A 10 -9.35 1.25 2.70
C PHE A 10 -10.22 0.00 2.77
N TYR A 11 -10.64 -0.35 3.96
CA TYR A 11 -11.50 -1.51 4.18
C TYR A 11 -12.40 -1.33 5.39
N GLN A 12 -13.65 -1.80 5.25
CA GLN A 12 -14.53 -2.05 6.38
C GLN A 12 -15.27 -3.37 6.14
N PRO A 13 -15.49 -4.18 7.18
CA PRO A 13 -16.17 -5.46 7.02
C PRO A 13 -17.64 -5.26 6.60
N PRO A 14 -18.22 -6.18 5.81
CA PRO A 14 -19.61 -6.07 5.34
C PRO A 14 -20.64 -6.04 6.47
N THR A 15 -20.25 -6.46 7.67
CA THR A 15 -21.06 -6.43 8.89
C THR A 15 -20.91 -5.13 9.69
N GLN A 16 -20.18 -4.15 9.17
CA GLN A 16 -19.95 -2.88 9.87
C GLN A 16 -21.26 -2.12 10.09
N VAL A 17 -21.43 -1.61 11.29
CA VAL A 17 -22.61 -0.82 11.64
C VAL A 17 -22.59 0.54 10.89
N PRO A 18 -23.70 0.98 10.24
CA PRO A 18 -23.72 2.22 9.47
C PRO A 18 -23.25 3.47 10.23
N SER A 19 -23.57 3.57 11.54
CA SER A 19 -23.12 4.70 12.36
C SER A 19 -21.59 4.70 12.59
N VAL A 20 -20.97 3.52 12.64
CA VAL A 20 -19.50 3.38 12.72
C VAL A 20 -18.86 3.72 11.39
N LEU A 21 -19.42 3.22 10.29
CA LEU A 21 -18.96 3.59 8.94
C LEU A 21 -19.01 5.09 8.75
N LYS A 22 -20.14 5.74 9.09
CA LYS A 22 -20.28 7.21 9.02
C LYS A 22 -19.17 7.91 9.81
N ARG A 23 -18.91 7.46 11.04
CA ARG A 23 -17.86 8.05 11.88
C ARG A 23 -16.47 7.93 11.23
N ILE A 24 -16.13 6.74 10.66
CA ILE A 24 -14.87 6.53 9.97
C ILE A 24 -14.77 7.45 8.73
N CYS A 25 -15.86 7.59 7.97
CA CYS A 25 -15.91 8.52 6.84
C CYS A 25 -15.61 9.96 7.27
N ASP A 26 -16.18 10.40 8.39
CA ASP A 26 -16.03 11.77 8.89
C ASP A 26 -14.66 12.01 9.55
N GLU A 27 -14.09 11.01 10.22
CA GLU A 27 -12.82 11.11 10.96
C GLU A 27 -11.59 10.84 10.07
N SER A 28 -11.72 10.00 9.02
CA SER A 28 -10.59 9.54 8.20
C SER A 28 -10.77 9.83 6.71
N TYR A 29 -11.75 9.21 6.04
CA TYR A 29 -11.78 9.20 4.57
C TYR A 29 -11.98 10.57 3.94
N ARG A 30 -12.88 11.41 4.48
CA ARG A 30 -13.07 12.80 4.04
C ARG A 30 -11.92 13.72 4.42
N PRO A 31 -11.37 13.67 5.65
CA PRO A 31 -10.17 14.43 5.99
C PRO A 31 -8.96 14.09 5.10
N LEU A 32 -8.72 12.80 4.82
CA LEU A 32 -7.68 12.38 3.87
C LEU A 32 -7.92 12.93 2.47
N LEU A 33 -9.14 12.82 1.96
CA LEU A 33 -9.51 13.37 0.65
C LEU A 33 -9.18 14.86 0.57
N LYS A 34 -9.52 15.65 1.60
CA LYS A 34 -9.19 17.08 1.66
C LYS A 34 -7.68 17.33 1.66
N VAL A 35 -6.89 16.50 2.36
CA VAL A 35 -5.43 16.61 2.30
C VAL A 35 -4.92 16.37 0.89
N PHE A 36 -5.42 15.35 0.18
CA PHE A 36 -4.99 15.09 -1.20
C PHE A 36 -5.49 16.16 -2.19
N GLU A 37 -6.63 16.77 -1.94
CA GLU A 37 -7.12 17.92 -2.73
C GLU A 37 -6.31 19.18 -2.49
N GLU A 38 -5.75 19.37 -1.30
CA GLU A 38 -4.90 20.51 -0.97
C GLU A 38 -3.47 20.37 -1.54
N TYR A 39 -2.92 19.14 -1.50
CA TYR A 39 -1.56 18.84 -1.96
C TYR A 39 -1.56 18.15 -3.33
N HIS A 40 -1.76 18.92 -4.40
CA HIS A 40 -1.93 18.41 -5.78
C HIS A 40 -0.72 17.63 -6.32
N ASP A 41 0.47 17.85 -5.80
CA ASP A 41 1.70 17.15 -6.20
C ASP A 41 1.86 15.80 -5.48
N ALA A 42 1.08 15.53 -4.43
CA ALA A 42 1.09 14.24 -3.77
C ALA A 42 0.73 13.12 -4.76
N ARG A 43 1.49 12.05 -4.73
CA ARG A 43 1.25 10.83 -5.53
C ARG A 43 1.20 9.65 -4.58
N LEU A 44 0.18 8.81 -4.71
CA LEU A 44 0.03 7.65 -3.86
C LEU A 44 -0.75 6.52 -4.55
N THR A 45 -0.60 5.34 -4.01
CA THR A 45 -1.34 4.15 -4.40
C THR A 45 -2.46 3.91 -3.39
N VAL A 46 -3.65 3.55 -3.85
CA VAL A 46 -4.83 3.37 -3.02
C VAL A 46 -5.42 1.99 -3.26
N ASN A 47 -5.65 1.27 -2.18
CA ASN A 47 -6.40 0.02 -2.19
C ASN A 47 -7.80 0.25 -1.66
N PHE A 48 -8.82 0.03 -2.49
CA PHE A 48 -10.23 0.06 -2.12
C PHE A 48 -10.84 -1.32 -2.32
N ASN A 49 -11.32 -1.95 -1.25
CA ASN A 49 -12.09 -3.17 -1.37
C ASN A 49 -13.49 -2.86 -1.90
N GLY A 50 -13.96 -3.67 -2.85
CA GLY A 50 -15.27 -3.46 -3.48
C GLY A 50 -16.43 -3.49 -2.48
N VAL A 51 -16.33 -4.26 -1.39
CA VAL A 51 -17.34 -4.27 -0.34
C VAL A 51 -17.46 -2.90 0.35
N LEU A 52 -16.33 -2.22 0.61
CA LEU A 52 -16.37 -0.86 1.14
C LEU A 52 -17.00 0.12 0.13
N THR A 53 -16.66 -0.02 -1.14
CA THR A 53 -17.27 0.82 -2.20
C THR A 53 -18.79 0.65 -2.23
N ASP A 54 -19.32 -0.59 -2.20
CA ASP A 54 -20.76 -0.84 -2.11
C ASP A 54 -21.35 -0.18 -0.84
N MET A 55 -20.73 -0.38 0.32
CA MET A 55 -21.21 0.19 1.59
C MET A 55 -21.24 1.72 1.59
N LEU A 56 -20.24 2.38 1.01
CA LEU A 56 -20.21 3.84 0.88
C LEU A 56 -21.37 4.34 0.02
N MET A 57 -21.66 3.67 -1.10
CA MET A 57 -22.76 4.00 -1.96
C MET A 57 -24.12 3.73 -1.31
N ASP A 58 -24.29 2.59 -0.64
CA ASP A 58 -25.54 2.19 0.01
C ASP A 58 -25.87 3.04 1.25
N CYS A 59 -24.87 3.61 1.90
CA CYS A 59 -25.03 4.43 3.11
C CYS A 59 -24.99 5.95 2.86
N GLY A 60 -25.00 6.41 1.61
CA GLY A 60 -25.07 7.85 1.27
C GLY A 60 -23.74 8.58 1.47
N HIS A 61 -22.61 7.92 1.17
CA HIS A 61 -21.25 8.48 1.21
C HIS A 61 -20.59 8.52 -0.18
N GLU A 62 -21.41 8.79 -1.22
CA GLU A 62 -21.00 8.86 -2.64
C GLU A 62 -19.92 9.92 -2.86
N ASP A 63 -19.93 10.99 -2.07
CA ASP A 63 -18.94 12.06 -2.10
C ASP A 63 -17.50 11.55 -1.95
N ILE A 64 -17.29 10.51 -1.12
CA ILE A 64 -15.98 9.87 -0.94
C ILE A 64 -15.56 9.15 -2.23
N VAL A 65 -16.45 8.32 -2.78
CA VAL A 65 -16.18 7.58 -4.01
C VAL A 65 -15.91 8.53 -5.18
N GLU A 66 -16.70 9.60 -5.30
CA GLU A 66 -16.51 10.62 -6.32
C GLU A 66 -15.20 11.38 -6.16
N GLY A 67 -14.85 11.76 -4.93
CA GLY A 67 -13.59 12.43 -4.63
C GLY A 67 -12.39 11.61 -5.04
N TYR A 68 -12.31 10.33 -4.62
CA TYR A 68 -11.20 9.44 -5.01
C TYR A 68 -11.19 9.12 -6.50
N ARG A 69 -12.35 9.02 -7.16
CA ARG A 69 -12.44 8.92 -8.62
C ARG A 69 -11.82 10.13 -9.32
N ASN A 70 -12.08 11.33 -8.80
CA ASN A 70 -11.52 12.56 -9.35
C ASN A 70 -10.01 12.66 -9.15
N LEU A 71 -9.48 12.26 -7.96
CA LEU A 71 -8.03 12.16 -7.73
C LEU A 71 -7.36 11.21 -8.73
N ALA A 72 -7.96 10.06 -9.00
CA ALA A 72 -7.44 9.09 -9.98
C ALA A 72 -7.55 9.64 -11.41
N GLY A 73 -8.65 10.31 -11.75
CA GLY A 73 -8.85 10.93 -13.07
C GLY A 73 -7.80 11.97 -13.43
N ARG A 74 -7.22 12.66 -12.45
CA ARG A 74 -6.11 13.62 -12.65
C ARG A 74 -4.71 13.02 -12.43
N GLY A 75 -4.62 11.69 -12.27
CA GLY A 75 -3.34 10.97 -12.11
C GLY A 75 -2.65 11.20 -10.78
N GLN A 76 -3.35 11.69 -9.78
CA GLN A 76 -2.79 11.88 -8.43
C GLN A 76 -2.71 10.59 -7.65
N ILE A 77 -3.68 9.69 -7.84
CA ILE A 77 -3.68 8.36 -7.26
C ILE A 77 -3.79 7.28 -8.33
N GLU A 78 -3.30 6.09 -8.00
CA GLU A 78 -3.62 4.86 -8.72
C GLU A 78 -4.37 3.90 -7.80
N PHE A 79 -5.26 3.07 -8.36
CA PHE A 79 -5.91 2.00 -7.62
C PHE A 79 -5.18 0.69 -7.77
N THR A 80 -5.23 -0.17 -6.73
CA THR A 80 -4.80 -1.57 -6.82
C THR A 80 -5.99 -2.52 -6.98
N GLY A 81 -5.72 -3.71 -7.55
CA GLY A 81 -6.59 -4.88 -7.41
C GLY A 81 -6.51 -5.46 -6.00
N THR A 82 -7.55 -6.22 -5.61
CA THR A 82 -7.64 -6.95 -4.35
C THR A 82 -8.82 -7.94 -4.39
N GLY A 83 -9.09 -8.67 -3.30
CA GLY A 83 -10.32 -9.45 -3.12
C GLY A 83 -11.48 -8.58 -2.63
N LYS A 84 -12.69 -8.74 -3.18
CA LYS A 84 -13.84 -7.87 -2.88
C LYS A 84 -14.20 -7.84 -1.38
N TYR A 85 -14.30 -9.02 -0.76
CA TYR A 85 -14.71 -9.16 0.64
C TYR A 85 -13.54 -9.34 1.61
N HIS A 86 -12.35 -8.95 1.19
CA HIS A 86 -11.12 -9.01 2.00
C HIS A 86 -10.78 -10.42 2.53
N PRO A 87 -10.96 -11.51 1.74
CA PRO A 87 -10.65 -12.84 2.22
C PRO A 87 -9.15 -13.06 2.36
N ILE A 88 -8.75 -13.94 3.24
CA ILE A 88 -7.36 -14.42 3.34
C ILE A 88 -7.10 -15.35 2.15
N LEU A 89 -6.64 -14.76 1.04
CA LEU A 89 -6.54 -15.44 -0.26
C LEU A 89 -5.80 -16.78 -0.23
N PRO A 90 -4.67 -16.93 0.52
CA PRO A 90 -3.99 -18.21 0.64
C PRO A 90 -4.81 -19.34 1.29
N LEU A 91 -5.91 -19.01 1.97
CA LEU A 91 -6.71 -19.95 2.75
C LEU A 91 -8.05 -20.30 2.10
N ILE A 92 -8.30 -19.82 0.89
CA ILE A 92 -9.52 -20.14 0.11
C ILE A 92 -9.15 -20.85 -1.19
N PRO A 93 -10.08 -21.64 -1.80
CA PRO A 93 -9.84 -22.29 -3.08
C PRO A 93 -9.45 -21.31 -4.19
N ARG A 94 -8.61 -21.76 -5.11
CA ARG A 94 -8.06 -20.92 -6.19
C ARG A 94 -9.13 -20.30 -7.08
N GLU A 95 -10.21 -21.02 -7.36
CA GLU A 95 -11.36 -20.50 -8.09
C GLU A 95 -12.08 -19.37 -7.33
N GLU A 96 -12.13 -19.44 -6.00
CA GLU A 96 -12.68 -18.36 -5.17
C GLU A 96 -11.74 -17.15 -5.13
N VAL A 97 -10.41 -17.35 -5.14
CA VAL A 97 -9.46 -16.24 -5.31
C VAL A 97 -9.78 -15.46 -6.58
N LYS A 98 -9.94 -16.17 -7.73
CA LYS A 98 -10.31 -15.54 -8.99
C LYS A 98 -11.64 -14.82 -8.89
N ARG A 99 -12.66 -15.45 -8.31
CA ARG A 99 -13.99 -14.87 -8.13
C ARG A 99 -13.95 -13.60 -7.31
N GLN A 100 -13.20 -13.58 -6.22
CA GLN A 100 -13.03 -12.40 -5.36
C GLN A 100 -12.38 -11.23 -6.12
N ILE A 101 -11.39 -11.51 -6.95
CA ILE A 101 -10.74 -10.51 -7.81
C ILE A 101 -11.72 -9.97 -8.84
N ASP A 102 -12.45 -10.84 -9.56
CA ASP A 102 -13.42 -10.46 -10.58
C ASP A 102 -14.55 -9.60 -10.00
N LEU A 103 -15.09 -9.98 -8.84
CA LEU A 103 -16.12 -9.23 -8.12
C LEU A 103 -15.62 -7.84 -7.70
N ASN A 104 -14.38 -7.76 -7.22
CA ASN A 104 -13.78 -6.48 -6.86
C ASN A 104 -13.64 -5.55 -8.08
N ILE A 105 -13.15 -6.09 -9.19
CA ILE A 105 -13.02 -5.35 -10.46
C ILE A 105 -14.39 -4.88 -10.94
N GLN A 106 -15.40 -5.74 -10.93
CA GLN A 106 -16.75 -5.41 -11.36
C GLN A 106 -17.34 -4.27 -10.53
N THR A 107 -17.27 -4.39 -9.20
CA THR A 107 -17.82 -3.36 -8.30
C THR A 107 -17.09 -2.03 -8.48
N ASN A 108 -15.78 -2.02 -8.41
CA ASN A 108 -15.03 -0.78 -8.47
C ASN A 108 -15.09 -0.10 -9.85
N ARG A 109 -15.14 -0.88 -10.94
CA ARG A 109 -15.38 -0.31 -12.28
C ARG A 109 -16.78 0.31 -12.43
N ARG A 110 -17.78 -0.23 -11.75
CA ARG A 110 -19.13 0.35 -11.75
C ARG A 110 -19.15 1.77 -11.19
N PHE A 111 -18.40 2.02 -10.11
CA PHE A 111 -18.47 3.28 -9.36
C PHE A 111 -17.34 4.25 -9.69
N PHE A 112 -16.10 3.77 -9.85
CA PHE A 112 -14.95 4.61 -10.24
C PHE A 112 -14.79 4.74 -11.76
N GLY A 113 -15.54 3.94 -12.56
CA GLY A 113 -15.48 3.99 -14.01
C GLY A 113 -14.10 3.66 -14.58
N LYS A 114 -13.68 4.42 -15.60
CA LYS A 114 -12.38 4.25 -16.26
C LYS A 114 -11.17 4.58 -15.35
N SER A 115 -11.40 5.34 -14.28
CA SER A 115 -10.34 5.65 -13.30
C SER A 115 -9.89 4.41 -12.52
N TYR A 116 -10.72 3.36 -12.43
CA TYR A 116 -10.33 2.09 -11.84
C TYR A 116 -9.65 1.18 -12.89
N ALA A 117 -8.35 1.35 -13.02
CA ALA A 117 -7.51 0.58 -13.94
C ALA A 117 -6.26 0.05 -13.21
N PRO A 118 -6.42 -0.90 -12.27
CA PRO A 118 -5.32 -1.36 -11.41
C PRO A 118 -4.20 -2.02 -12.22
N GLN A 119 -2.98 -1.60 -11.97
CA GLN A 119 -1.74 -2.22 -12.49
C GLN A 119 -1.11 -3.18 -11.50
N GLY A 120 -1.43 -3.04 -10.23
CA GLY A 120 -0.89 -3.81 -9.15
C GLY A 120 -1.94 -4.43 -8.25
N PHE A 121 -1.49 -5.31 -7.37
CA PHE A 121 -2.35 -6.07 -6.48
C PHE A 121 -1.92 -5.93 -5.02
N PHE A 122 -2.87 -5.65 -4.16
CA PHE A 122 -2.74 -5.68 -2.71
C PHE A 122 -3.50 -6.91 -2.17
N PRO A 123 -2.81 -7.97 -1.75
CA PRO A 123 -3.47 -9.09 -1.09
C PRO A 123 -4.06 -8.63 0.23
N PRO A 124 -5.32 -8.98 0.57
CA PRO A 124 -5.87 -8.72 1.89
C PRO A 124 -4.89 -9.13 3.00
N GLU A 125 -4.65 -8.22 3.97
CA GLU A 125 -3.68 -8.38 5.06
C GLU A 125 -2.23 -8.64 4.59
N MET A 126 -1.91 -8.33 3.33
CA MET A 126 -0.67 -8.76 2.66
C MET A 126 -0.41 -10.26 2.80
N CYS A 127 -1.47 -11.06 2.99
CA CYS A 127 -1.38 -12.52 3.05
C CYS A 127 -0.94 -13.08 1.70
N TYR A 128 0.21 -13.75 1.70
CA TYR A 128 0.85 -14.29 0.52
C TYR A 128 1.11 -15.78 0.63
N SER A 129 0.81 -16.51 -0.43
CA SER A 129 1.39 -17.79 -0.81
C SER A 129 1.57 -17.81 -2.34
N ARG A 130 2.41 -18.71 -2.85
CA ARG A 130 2.63 -18.84 -4.29
C ARG A 130 1.35 -19.13 -5.07
N ASP A 131 0.40 -19.83 -4.47
CA ASP A 131 -0.84 -20.27 -5.12
C ASP A 131 -1.76 -19.13 -5.56
N ILE A 132 -1.66 -17.95 -4.91
CA ILE A 132 -2.47 -16.79 -5.28
C ILE A 132 -1.92 -16.04 -6.51
N LEU A 133 -0.67 -16.29 -6.92
CA LEU A 133 -0.02 -15.51 -7.98
C LEU A 133 -0.70 -15.65 -9.33
N LEU A 134 -1.02 -16.89 -9.75
CA LEU A 134 -1.57 -17.09 -11.08
C LEU A 134 -2.94 -16.42 -11.31
N PRO A 135 -3.91 -16.46 -10.41
CA PRO A 135 -5.13 -15.65 -10.52
C PRO A 135 -4.85 -14.15 -10.62
N ILE A 136 -3.87 -13.64 -9.85
CA ILE A 136 -3.48 -12.23 -9.85
C ILE A 136 -2.86 -11.82 -11.20
N ILE A 137 -1.92 -12.59 -11.71
CA ILE A 137 -1.29 -12.35 -13.01
C ILE A 137 -2.34 -12.38 -14.14
N LYS A 138 -3.24 -13.36 -14.11
CA LYS A 138 -4.33 -13.48 -15.08
C LYS A 138 -5.36 -12.35 -15.01
N SER A 139 -5.45 -11.63 -13.89
CA SER A 139 -6.28 -10.42 -13.80
C SER A 139 -5.66 -9.19 -14.49
N GLY A 140 -4.42 -9.30 -14.99
CA GLY A 140 -3.69 -8.25 -15.68
C GLY A 140 -2.79 -7.42 -14.79
N CYS A 141 -2.59 -7.80 -13.53
CA CYS A 141 -1.68 -7.11 -12.62
C CYS A 141 -0.21 -7.34 -13.02
N ARG A 142 0.58 -6.27 -13.01
CA ARG A 142 2.01 -6.24 -13.35
C ARG A 142 2.89 -6.36 -12.11
N TRP A 143 2.35 -6.04 -10.95
CA TRP A 143 3.05 -6.10 -9.68
C TRP A 143 2.13 -6.50 -8.52
N ILE A 144 2.76 -7.02 -7.47
CA ILE A 144 2.14 -7.34 -6.18
C ILE A 144 2.96 -6.67 -5.07
N ILE A 145 2.28 -6.18 -4.03
CA ILE A 145 2.96 -5.69 -2.82
C ILE A 145 2.81 -6.72 -1.69
N LEU A 146 3.90 -6.99 -1.00
CA LEU A 146 3.98 -7.91 0.12
C LEU A 146 4.58 -7.24 1.35
N SER A 147 4.35 -7.80 2.53
CA SER A 147 5.05 -7.40 3.76
C SER A 147 6.56 -7.58 3.62
N GLY A 148 7.35 -6.74 4.26
CA GLY A 148 8.81 -6.81 4.21
C GLY A 148 9.38 -8.13 4.68
N ILE A 149 8.72 -8.79 5.63
CA ILE A 149 9.16 -10.11 6.12
C ILE A 149 9.09 -11.21 5.05
N ALA A 150 8.30 -11.02 3.99
CA ALA A 150 8.25 -11.93 2.84
C ALA A 150 9.53 -11.90 2.01
N CYS A 151 10.37 -10.87 2.11
CA CYS A 151 11.60 -10.73 1.34
C CYS A 151 12.62 -11.78 1.77
N PRO A 152 13.03 -12.72 0.90
CA PRO A 152 14.03 -13.74 1.23
C PRO A 152 15.46 -13.32 0.96
N ALA A 153 15.64 -12.18 0.27
CA ALA A 153 16.89 -11.67 -0.25
C ALA A 153 17.34 -10.39 0.45
N GLU A 154 18.39 -9.74 -0.06
CA GLU A 154 18.81 -8.42 0.39
C GLU A 154 17.67 -7.40 0.19
N TRP A 155 17.53 -6.45 1.12
CA TRP A 155 16.48 -5.45 1.07
C TRP A 155 16.60 -4.57 -0.19
N PRO A 156 15.57 -4.53 -1.06
CA PRO A 156 15.66 -3.81 -2.33
C PRO A 156 15.47 -2.30 -2.10
N LEU A 157 16.52 -1.53 -2.28
CA LEU A 157 16.45 -0.07 -2.25
C LEU A 157 16.57 0.56 -3.64
N ASP A 158 17.26 -0.10 -4.56
CA ASP A 158 17.63 0.43 -5.89
C ASP A 158 17.35 -0.56 -7.04
N ILE A 159 16.77 -1.72 -6.73
CA ILE A 159 16.33 -2.74 -7.69
C ILE A 159 14.94 -3.24 -7.34
N ILE A 160 14.21 -3.80 -8.31
CA ILE A 160 12.88 -4.38 -8.11
C ILE A 160 12.93 -5.88 -8.38
N TYR A 161 12.53 -6.70 -7.42
CA TYR A 161 12.50 -8.15 -7.58
C TYR A 161 11.30 -8.62 -8.42
N LYS A 162 11.41 -9.85 -8.93
CA LYS A 162 10.36 -10.57 -9.62
C LYS A 162 10.09 -11.90 -8.93
N THR A 163 8.90 -12.41 -9.10
CA THR A 163 8.54 -13.80 -8.80
C THR A 163 7.78 -14.38 -10.00
N GLU A 164 7.52 -15.67 -9.99
CA GLU A 164 6.84 -16.32 -11.10
C GLU A 164 5.86 -17.39 -10.63
N SER A 165 4.85 -17.66 -11.45
CA SER A 165 3.97 -18.81 -11.34
C SER A 165 3.61 -19.31 -12.73
N ASP A 166 3.75 -20.63 -12.97
CA ASP A 166 3.48 -21.28 -14.26
C ASP A 166 4.18 -20.59 -15.46
N GLY A 167 5.45 -20.17 -15.27
CA GLY A 167 6.24 -19.47 -16.29
C GLY A 167 5.84 -18.04 -16.59
N GLN A 168 4.93 -17.47 -15.78
CA GLN A 168 4.52 -16.06 -15.90
C GLN A 168 5.12 -15.25 -14.75
N GLU A 169 5.84 -14.18 -15.10
CA GLU A 169 6.49 -13.31 -14.13
C GLU A 169 5.55 -12.20 -13.63
N ILE A 170 5.74 -11.81 -12.37
CA ILE A 170 5.15 -10.62 -11.76
C ILE A 170 6.21 -9.89 -10.92
N THR A 171 6.17 -8.58 -10.95
CA THR A 171 7.06 -7.74 -10.12
C THR A 171 6.60 -7.75 -8.66
N VAL A 172 7.55 -7.78 -7.72
CA VAL A 172 7.26 -7.78 -6.29
C VAL A 172 7.84 -6.53 -5.65
N PHE A 173 7.00 -5.78 -4.96
CA PHE A 173 7.38 -4.72 -4.06
C PHE A 173 7.21 -5.18 -2.61
N PHE A 174 8.10 -4.69 -1.73
CA PHE A 174 8.03 -4.98 -0.31
C PHE A 174 7.74 -3.71 0.48
N ARG A 175 6.73 -3.81 1.34
CA ARG A 175 6.43 -2.79 2.34
C ARG A 175 7.60 -2.66 3.31
N ASP A 176 8.06 -1.46 3.57
CA ASP A 176 8.90 -1.23 4.72
C ASP A 176 8.08 -1.36 6.01
N ASP A 177 8.17 -2.54 6.63
CA ASP A 177 7.37 -2.87 7.81
C ASP A 177 7.76 -2.00 9.00
N VAL A 178 9.05 -1.70 9.17
CA VAL A 178 9.55 -0.89 10.30
C VAL A 178 9.06 0.55 10.18
N LEU A 179 9.30 1.18 9.04
CA LEU A 179 8.92 2.57 8.82
C LEU A 179 7.40 2.76 8.81
N SER A 180 6.67 1.84 8.16
CA SER A 180 5.20 1.88 8.15
C SER A 180 4.61 1.72 9.55
N ASN A 181 5.15 0.83 10.36
CA ASN A 181 4.70 0.63 11.74
C ASN A 181 5.02 1.86 12.61
N ARG A 182 6.21 2.46 12.46
CA ARG A 182 6.56 3.70 13.18
C ARG A 182 5.63 4.86 12.87
N ILE A 183 5.14 4.95 11.61
CA ILE A 183 4.10 5.92 11.24
C ILE A 183 2.78 5.57 11.93
N SER A 184 2.36 4.30 11.85
CA SER A 184 1.07 3.82 12.37
C SER A 184 0.97 3.87 13.89
N PHE A 185 2.10 3.84 14.61
CA PHE A 185 2.15 3.90 16.09
C PHE A 185 2.65 5.24 16.63
N GLN A 186 2.70 6.30 15.80
CA GLN A 186 3.15 7.65 16.17
C GLN A 186 4.59 7.70 16.76
N GLU A 187 5.47 6.82 16.32
CA GLU A 187 6.85 6.78 16.81
C GLU A 187 7.77 7.80 16.13
N LEU A 188 7.27 8.54 15.13
CA LEU A 188 7.98 9.60 14.44
C LEU A 188 7.05 10.71 13.96
N ASN A 189 7.54 11.93 13.95
CA ASN A 189 6.89 13.06 13.30
C ASN A 189 7.34 13.23 11.85
N ALA A 190 6.77 14.23 11.12
CA ALA A 190 7.08 14.49 9.72
C ALA A 190 8.57 14.75 9.46
N GLY A 191 9.20 15.64 10.24
CA GLY A 191 10.62 15.95 10.10
C GLY A 191 11.52 14.74 10.37
N GLN A 192 11.19 13.91 11.39
CA GLN A 192 11.91 12.67 11.67
C GLN A 192 11.75 11.63 10.55
N PHE A 193 10.57 11.56 9.93
CA PHE A 193 10.34 10.71 8.77
C PHE A 193 11.22 11.11 7.59
N ILE A 194 11.26 12.40 7.25
CA ILE A 194 12.08 12.94 6.17
C ILE A 194 13.57 12.75 6.44
N ALA A 195 14.02 13.01 7.68
CA ALA A 195 15.40 12.77 8.09
C ALA A 195 15.79 11.29 7.92
N HIS A 196 14.90 10.37 8.32
CA HIS A 196 15.13 8.93 8.18
C HIS A 196 15.27 8.49 6.71
N LEU A 197 14.46 9.04 5.82
CA LEU A 197 14.59 8.76 4.37
C LEU A 197 15.94 9.29 3.84
N ASN A 198 16.36 10.48 4.24
CA ASN A 198 17.63 11.07 3.82
C ASN A 198 18.84 10.24 4.28
N ASP A 199 18.80 9.74 5.51
CA ASP A 199 19.86 8.87 6.06
C ASP A 199 19.99 7.55 5.27
N TRP A 200 18.90 7.02 4.75
CA TRP A 200 18.90 5.77 3.98
C TRP A 200 19.54 5.87 2.61
N GLN A 201 19.47 7.03 1.97
CA GLN A 201 20.08 7.21 0.65
C GLN A 201 21.59 6.95 0.72
N GLY A 202 22.27 7.44 1.74
CA GLY A 202 23.71 7.27 1.92
C GLY A 202 24.48 7.65 0.66
N LYS A 203 25.23 6.67 0.08
CA LYS A 203 26.02 6.84 -1.14
C LYS A 203 25.28 6.40 -2.43
N ARG A 204 24.02 5.92 -2.34
CA ARG A 204 23.25 5.48 -3.51
C ARG A 204 22.71 6.69 -4.26
N GLU A 205 22.73 6.60 -5.59
CA GLU A 205 22.23 7.68 -6.45
C GLU A 205 20.70 7.82 -6.31
N ASN A 206 20.00 6.72 -6.49
CA ASN A 206 18.55 6.64 -6.39
C ASN A 206 18.15 5.48 -5.48
N ILE A 207 17.16 5.71 -4.64
CA ILE A 207 16.51 4.67 -3.84
C ILE A 207 15.00 4.83 -3.88
N TYR A 208 14.27 3.75 -3.62
CA TYR A 208 12.83 3.83 -3.37
C TYR A 208 12.46 3.22 -2.02
N VAL A 209 11.37 3.71 -1.45
CA VAL A 209 10.79 3.21 -0.21
C VAL A 209 9.28 3.08 -0.40
N VAL A 210 8.73 1.93 -0.02
CA VAL A 210 7.29 1.70 -0.05
C VAL A 210 6.76 1.61 1.36
N THR A 211 5.87 2.53 1.73
CA THR A 211 5.12 2.46 3.00
C THR A 211 3.68 2.07 2.71
N ALA A 212 3.10 1.25 3.57
CA ALA A 212 1.69 0.87 3.44
C ALA A 212 1.05 0.70 4.82
N MET A 213 -0.18 1.19 4.95
CA MET A 213 -0.96 1.16 6.20
C MET A 213 -2.44 1.36 5.92
N ASP A 214 -3.25 1.12 6.95
CA ASP A 214 -4.67 1.41 6.89
C ASP A 214 -4.90 2.92 6.77
N ALA A 215 -5.82 3.31 5.92
CA ALA A 215 -6.23 4.70 5.77
C ALA A 215 -6.80 5.26 7.08
N GLU A 216 -7.47 4.41 7.85
CA GLU A 216 -8.05 4.70 9.15
C GLU A 216 -7.01 5.11 10.20
N THR A 217 -5.72 4.80 9.97
CA THR A 217 -4.61 5.33 10.79
C THR A 217 -4.66 6.85 10.84
N TYR A 218 -5.06 7.49 9.73
CA TYR A 218 -5.15 8.92 9.61
C TYR A 218 -6.56 9.42 9.96
N GLY A 219 -6.73 9.83 11.21
CA GLY A 219 -7.92 10.49 11.72
C GLY A 219 -8.80 9.59 12.59
N HIS A 220 -9.04 8.33 12.23
CA HIS A 220 -9.89 7.43 13.02
C HIS A 220 -9.12 6.72 14.14
N HIS A 221 -8.01 6.04 13.83
CA HIS A 221 -7.17 5.42 14.85
C HIS A 221 -6.36 6.46 15.62
N ILE A 222 -5.86 7.48 14.92
CA ILE A 222 -5.05 8.55 15.49
C ILE A 222 -5.65 9.89 15.06
N GLN A 223 -6.36 10.54 15.96
CA GLN A 223 -7.07 11.78 15.67
C GLN A 223 -6.13 12.89 15.16
N GLY A 224 -6.47 13.47 13.99
CA GLY A 224 -5.74 14.57 13.38
C GLY A 224 -4.40 14.17 12.73
N TRP A 225 -4.08 12.86 12.62
CA TRP A 225 -2.80 12.39 12.08
C TRP A 225 -2.63 12.71 10.60
N GLU A 226 -3.70 12.82 9.86
CA GLU A 226 -3.73 13.30 8.47
C GLU A 226 -3.21 14.74 8.34
N ARG A 227 -3.39 15.55 9.40
CA ARG A 227 -2.91 16.95 9.44
C ARG A 227 -1.57 17.09 10.12
N THR A 228 -1.40 16.44 11.27
CA THR A 228 -0.20 16.62 12.12
C THR A 228 1.01 15.85 11.60
N PHE A 229 0.79 14.80 10.78
CA PHE A 229 1.84 14.04 10.14
C PHE A 229 1.79 14.17 8.62
N LEU A 230 0.76 13.63 7.95
CA LEU A 230 0.76 13.46 6.50
C LEU A 230 0.82 14.80 5.75
N ALA A 231 -0.06 15.75 6.09
CA ALA A 231 -0.04 17.09 5.51
C ALA A 231 1.30 17.81 5.77
N LYS A 232 1.89 17.63 6.96
CA LYS A 232 3.21 18.20 7.28
C LYS A 232 4.33 17.60 6.45
N VAL A 233 4.31 16.27 6.19
CA VAL A 233 5.26 15.67 5.25
C VAL A 233 5.11 16.30 3.86
N TYR A 234 3.89 16.44 3.34
CA TYR A 234 3.65 17.04 2.03
C TYR A 234 4.06 18.52 1.98
N GLU A 235 3.78 19.30 3.04
CA GLU A 235 4.20 20.68 3.17
C GLU A 235 5.73 20.83 3.08
N GLU A 236 6.49 20.00 3.81
CA GLU A 236 7.94 20.01 3.80
C GLU A 236 8.53 19.57 2.45
N LEU A 237 7.88 18.62 1.75
CA LEU A 237 8.33 18.16 0.43
C LEU A 237 8.02 19.14 -0.71
N GLN A 238 7.02 20.02 -0.55
CA GLN A 238 6.67 21.05 -1.53
C GLN A 238 7.49 22.33 -1.39
N GLN A 239 8.21 22.52 -0.28
CA GLN A 239 9.10 23.69 -0.16
C GLN A 239 10.16 23.63 -1.27
N PRO A 240 10.31 24.68 -2.10
CA PRO A 240 11.39 24.72 -3.06
C PRO A 240 12.70 24.57 -2.28
N ALA A 241 13.56 23.64 -2.69
CA ALA A 241 14.95 23.66 -2.25
C ALA A 241 15.43 25.10 -2.38
N HIS A 242 15.94 25.71 -1.30
CA HIS A 242 16.31 27.12 -1.20
C HIS A 242 16.73 27.72 -2.54
N PRO A 243 16.23 28.90 -2.94
CA PRO A 243 16.45 29.43 -4.27
C PRO A 243 17.93 29.42 -4.62
N LEU A 244 18.27 28.90 -5.80
CA LEU A 244 19.67 28.90 -6.33
C LEU A 244 20.35 30.26 -6.32
N GLU A 245 19.62 31.33 -6.12
CA GLU A 245 20.16 32.70 -5.98
C GLU A 245 20.81 32.96 -4.63
N GLU A 246 20.28 32.41 -3.52
CA GLU A 246 20.95 32.51 -2.20
C GLU A 246 22.23 31.68 -2.17
N VAL A 247 22.25 30.51 -2.87
CA VAL A 247 23.46 29.69 -3.02
C VAL A 247 24.51 30.41 -3.91
N LYS A 248 24.10 31.18 -4.90
CA LYS A 248 25.04 32.00 -5.72
C LYS A 248 25.62 33.17 -4.93
N GLN A 249 24.82 33.83 -4.09
CA GLN A 249 25.33 34.89 -3.21
C GLN A 249 26.24 34.34 -2.11
N ALA A 250 25.91 33.18 -1.53
CA ALA A 250 26.77 32.48 -0.58
C ALA A 250 28.09 32.01 -1.23
N LYS A 251 28.09 31.57 -2.50
CA LYS A 251 29.32 31.24 -3.24
C LYS A 251 30.19 32.45 -3.50
N VAL A 252 29.64 33.58 -3.86
CA VAL A 252 30.41 34.84 -4.08
C VAL A 252 31.03 35.35 -2.77
N LEU A 253 30.33 35.17 -1.63
CA LEU A 253 30.86 35.50 -0.30
C LEU A 253 31.88 34.47 0.19
N ALA A 254 31.73 33.17 -0.16
CA ALA A 254 32.66 32.10 0.22
C ALA A 254 33.97 32.13 -0.59
N GLU A 255 33.96 32.62 -1.85
CA GLU A 255 35.18 32.82 -2.64
C GLU A 255 36.04 33.95 -2.08
N GLN A 256 35.50 34.84 -1.25
CA GLN A 256 36.24 35.88 -0.53
C GLN A 256 36.81 35.43 0.81
N HIS A 257 36.40 34.24 1.34
CA HIS A 257 36.90 33.64 2.57
C HIS A 257 37.17 32.14 2.39
N ALA A 258 38.08 31.83 1.44
CA ALA A 258 38.50 30.49 1.13
C ALA A 258 39.36 29.90 2.26
N THR A 259 38.73 29.42 3.31
CA THR A 259 39.23 28.29 4.15
C THR A 259 38.09 27.87 5.08
N LEU A 260 37.75 26.60 5.03
CA LEU A 260 36.69 25.92 5.80
C LEU A 260 35.29 26.05 5.20
N LEU A 261 34.89 25.05 4.42
CA LEU A 261 33.65 24.28 4.53
C LEU A 261 33.51 23.37 3.28
N THR A 262 34.07 22.19 3.37
CA THR A 262 33.77 21.05 2.51
C THR A 262 32.54 20.34 3.10
N ASN A 263 31.35 20.84 2.84
CA ASN A 263 30.12 20.10 2.92
C ASN A 263 29.13 20.71 1.92
N ASN A 264 29.24 20.29 0.66
CA ASN A 264 28.12 20.40 -0.27
C ASN A 264 27.08 19.35 0.18
N GLU A 265 26.22 19.71 1.12
CA GLU A 265 24.95 19.01 1.32
C GLU A 265 24.10 19.30 0.08
N VAL A 266 24.16 18.42 -0.90
CA VAL A 266 23.15 18.34 -1.95
C VAL A 266 21.87 17.95 -1.22
N ALA A 267 20.98 18.91 -1.01
CA ALA A 267 19.69 18.65 -0.39
C ALA A 267 19.04 17.46 -1.12
N THR A 268 18.86 16.38 -0.40
CA THR A 268 18.30 15.14 -0.96
C THR A 268 16.87 15.42 -1.39
N LYS A 269 16.56 15.22 -2.67
CA LYS A 269 15.21 15.45 -3.17
C LYS A 269 14.39 14.19 -3.03
N ILE A 270 13.30 14.26 -2.25
CA ILE A 270 12.32 13.19 -2.08
C ILE A 270 11.18 13.44 -3.08
N HIS A 271 10.87 12.43 -3.89
CA HIS A 271 9.79 12.46 -4.87
C HIS A 271 8.67 11.52 -4.43
N MET A 272 7.46 12.03 -4.34
CA MET A 272 6.26 11.22 -4.14
C MET A 272 5.87 10.58 -5.47
N VAL A 273 5.68 9.25 -5.46
CA VAL A 273 5.34 8.47 -6.66
C VAL A 273 4.29 7.42 -6.33
N THR A 274 3.56 6.96 -7.34
CA THR A 274 2.78 5.73 -7.22
C THR A 274 3.69 4.52 -7.32
N ILE A 275 3.25 3.35 -6.84
CA ILE A 275 4.06 2.12 -6.94
C ILE A 275 4.31 1.75 -8.41
N SER A 276 3.31 1.94 -9.29
CA SER A 276 3.49 1.65 -10.72
C SER A 276 4.57 2.49 -11.38
N GLN A 277 4.78 3.73 -10.94
CA GLN A 277 5.84 4.60 -11.48
C GLN A 277 7.25 4.07 -11.16
N LEU A 278 7.41 3.31 -10.08
CA LEU A 278 8.69 2.68 -9.74
C LEU A 278 9.13 1.67 -10.80
N LEU A 279 8.19 1.05 -11.53
CA LEU A 279 8.51 0.09 -12.61
C LEU A 279 9.35 0.71 -13.76
N ASP A 280 9.20 2.01 -13.96
CA ASP A 280 9.89 2.75 -15.01
C ASP A 280 11.17 3.43 -14.48
N LEU A 281 11.29 3.59 -13.16
CA LEU A 281 12.38 4.30 -12.50
C LEU A 281 13.52 3.37 -12.05
N PHE A 282 13.23 2.11 -11.77
CA PHE A 282 14.20 1.19 -11.20
C PHE A 282 14.37 -0.07 -12.05
N PRO A 283 15.62 -0.61 -12.14
CA PRO A 283 15.88 -1.82 -12.90
C PRO A 283 15.25 -3.03 -12.23
N ARG A 284 14.79 -3.98 -13.05
CA ARG A 284 14.31 -5.27 -12.59
C ARG A 284 15.48 -6.17 -12.23
N GLY A 285 15.50 -6.63 -11.00
CA GLY A 285 16.50 -7.54 -10.45
C GLY A 285 16.18 -9.02 -10.72
N GLN A 286 16.74 -9.86 -9.88
CA GLN A 286 16.57 -11.31 -9.96
C GLN A 286 15.16 -11.78 -9.62
N THR A 287 14.82 -12.98 -10.07
CA THR A 287 13.63 -13.70 -9.62
C THR A 287 13.91 -14.29 -8.25
N ILE A 288 12.97 -14.08 -7.33
CA ILE A 288 13.00 -14.57 -5.96
C ILE A 288 11.72 -15.35 -5.65
N GLU A 289 11.76 -16.19 -4.61
CA GLU A 289 10.56 -16.83 -4.06
C GLU A 289 10.22 -16.17 -2.72
N PRO A 290 9.22 -15.26 -2.68
CA PRO A 290 8.81 -14.63 -1.42
C PRO A 290 8.31 -15.66 -0.43
N ARG A 291 8.55 -15.41 0.86
CA ARG A 291 8.09 -16.30 1.94
C ARG A 291 6.58 -16.14 2.15
N PRO A 292 5.83 -17.25 2.32
CA PRO A 292 4.46 -17.14 2.80
C PRO A 292 4.41 -16.37 4.12
N SER A 293 3.52 -15.38 4.19
CA SER A 293 3.42 -14.47 5.34
C SER A 293 2.22 -13.53 5.21
N SER A 294 2.00 -12.73 6.22
CA SER A 294 1.15 -11.53 6.23
C SER A 294 1.92 -10.36 6.84
N TRP A 295 1.36 -9.17 6.87
CA TRP A 295 1.99 -8.04 7.57
C TRP A 295 1.99 -8.14 9.09
N SER A 296 1.28 -9.14 9.65
CA SER A 296 1.26 -9.46 11.09
C SER A 296 2.14 -10.65 11.45
N THR A 297 2.81 -11.28 10.47
CA THR A 297 3.66 -12.46 10.68
C THR A 297 5.02 -12.04 11.21
N THR A 298 5.52 -12.75 12.21
CA THR A 298 6.85 -12.53 12.78
C THR A 298 7.88 -13.51 12.21
N ALA A 299 9.16 -13.23 12.44
CA ALA A 299 10.23 -14.16 12.06
C ALA A 299 10.12 -15.53 12.77
N ASP A 300 9.61 -15.55 13.99
CA ASP A 300 9.42 -16.78 14.75
C ASP A 300 8.20 -17.57 14.24
N ASP A 301 7.14 -16.88 13.77
CA ASP A 301 6.02 -17.53 13.09
C ASP A 301 6.48 -18.23 11.80
N ILE A 302 7.34 -17.60 11.01
CA ILE A 302 7.92 -18.19 9.79
C ILE A 302 8.72 -19.45 10.14
N LYS A 303 9.60 -19.39 11.16
CA LYS A 303 10.37 -20.55 11.62
C LYS A 303 9.47 -21.71 12.10
N ALA A 304 8.35 -21.37 12.72
CA ALA A 304 7.35 -22.34 13.18
C ALA A 304 6.43 -22.86 12.05
N GLY A 305 6.54 -22.30 10.84
CA GLY A 305 5.63 -22.59 9.73
C GLY A 305 4.18 -22.18 10.02
N ASN A 306 4.00 -21.12 10.83
CA ASN A 306 2.72 -20.51 11.18
C ASN A 306 2.54 -19.18 10.45
N TYR A 307 2.31 -19.22 9.13
CA TYR A 307 2.40 -18.05 8.25
C TYR A 307 1.28 -17.03 8.42
N TYR A 308 0.14 -17.43 8.99
CA TYR A 308 -1.06 -16.59 9.14
C TYR A 308 -1.60 -16.67 10.56
N PRO A 309 -0.82 -16.29 11.61
CA PRO A 309 -1.14 -16.58 13.01
C PRO A 309 -2.47 -15.97 13.47
N LEU A 310 -2.89 -14.83 12.92
CA LEU A 310 -4.16 -14.19 13.30
C LEU A 310 -5.39 -14.89 12.70
N TRP A 311 -5.23 -15.68 11.64
CA TRP A 311 -6.36 -16.31 10.92
C TRP A 311 -6.31 -17.84 10.88
N GLN A 312 -5.12 -18.44 10.97
CA GLN A 312 -4.91 -19.88 10.91
C GLN A 312 -3.78 -20.30 11.84
N ASP A 313 -3.87 -19.94 13.12
CA ASP A 313 -2.94 -20.47 14.12
C ASP A 313 -3.21 -21.95 14.35
N LYS A 314 -2.17 -22.78 14.17
CA LYS A 314 -2.22 -24.25 14.37
C LYS A 314 -2.63 -24.66 15.78
N LYS A 315 -2.47 -23.80 16.77
CA LYS A 315 -2.83 -24.02 18.17
C LYS A 315 -4.24 -23.51 18.52
N ASN A 316 -4.91 -22.82 17.60
CA ASN A 316 -6.22 -22.24 17.83
C ASN A 316 -7.31 -23.12 17.21
N GLU A 317 -7.99 -23.86 18.05
CA GLU A 317 -9.08 -24.77 17.64
C GLU A 317 -10.26 -24.02 16.99
N VAL A 318 -10.53 -22.77 17.40
CA VAL A 318 -11.58 -21.95 16.80
C VAL A 318 -11.24 -21.62 15.35
N HIS A 319 -9.99 -21.28 15.04
CA HIS A 319 -9.55 -21.05 13.66
C HIS A 319 -9.76 -22.31 12.80
N ARG A 320 -9.38 -23.48 13.30
CA ARG A 320 -9.56 -24.77 12.59
C ARG A 320 -11.05 -25.00 12.26
N LEU A 321 -11.92 -24.87 13.24
CA LEU A 321 -13.36 -25.07 13.07
C LEU A 321 -13.99 -24.04 12.11
N GLN A 322 -13.56 -22.79 12.17
CA GLN A 322 -14.05 -21.73 11.26
C GLN A 322 -13.69 -22.05 9.81
N TRP A 323 -12.45 -22.49 9.53
CA TRP A 323 -12.02 -22.84 8.17
C TRP A 323 -12.71 -24.11 7.66
N GLU A 324 -12.91 -25.14 8.51
CA GLU A 324 -13.66 -26.32 8.15
C GLU A 324 -15.12 -25.96 7.80
N HIS A 325 -15.76 -25.12 8.62
CA HIS A 325 -17.12 -24.66 8.35
C HIS A 325 -17.21 -23.87 7.03
N LEU A 326 -16.27 -22.94 6.79
CA LEU A 326 -16.22 -22.18 5.54
C LEU A 326 -16.05 -23.09 4.32
N SER A 327 -15.20 -24.12 4.41
CA SER A 327 -14.99 -25.08 3.32
C SER A 327 -16.29 -25.81 2.97
N ILE A 328 -17.04 -26.26 3.97
CA ILE A 328 -18.35 -26.89 3.77
C ILE A 328 -19.33 -25.90 3.10
N CYS A 329 -19.39 -24.66 3.56
CA CYS A 329 -20.25 -23.64 2.95
C CYS A 329 -19.90 -23.38 1.47
N ILE A 330 -18.61 -23.34 1.12
CA ILE A 330 -18.15 -23.17 -0.25
C ILE A 330 -18.57 -24.35 -1.12
N GLU A 331 -18.41 -25.58 -0.64
CA GLU A 331 -18.83 -26.80 -1.36
C GLU A 331 -20.35 -26.81 -1.59
N MET A 332 -21.14 -26.55 -0.56
CA MET A 332 -22.59 -26.46 -0.69
C MET A 332 -23.05 -25.40 -1.69
N ALA A 333 -22.37 -24.25 -1.70
CA ALA A 333 -22.67 -23.17 -2.66
C ALA A 333 -22.34 -23.59 -4.10
N LYS A 334 -21.25 -24.33 -4.32
CA LYS A 334 -20.88 -24.90 -5.64
C LYS A 334 -21.93 -25.90 -6.13
N GLU A 335 -22.29 -26.86 -5.29
CA GLU A 335 -23.31 -27.85 -5.62
C GLU A 335 -24.67 -27.18 -5.98
N ALA A 336 -25.06 -26.15 -5.22
CA ALA A 336 -26.29 -25.42 -5.50
C ALA A 336 -26.24 -24.69 -6.86
N LEU A 337 -25.07 -24.16 -7.24
CA LEU A 337 -24.89 -23.52 -8.55
C LEU A 337 -24.89 -24.50 -9.74
N GLU A 338 -24.42 -25.74 -9.52
CA GLU A 338 -24.46 -26.78 -10.56
C GLU A 338 -25.87 -27.34 -10.78
N CYS A 339 -26.75 -27.22 -9.79
CA CYS A 339 -28.13 -27.67 -9.86
C CYS A 339 -29.11 -26.60 -10.40
N ALA A 340 -28.68 -25.35 -10.53
CA ALA A 340 -29.51 -24.21 -10.99
C ALA A 340 -29.34 -23.93 -12.48
#